data_5cc0780bccc3dd52ab68aa9a820dc773
#
_entry.id   5cc0780bccc3dd52ab68aa9a820dc773
#
_cell.length_a   1.000
_cell.length_b   1.000
_cell.length_c   1.000
_cell.angle_alpha   90.00
_cell.angle_beta   90.00
_cell.angle_gamma   90.00
#
_symmetry.space_group_name_H-M   'P 1'
#
loop_
_entity.id
_entity.type
_entity.pdbx_description
1 polymer ?
#
loop_
_entity_poly.entity_id
_entity_poly.type
_entity_poly.pdbx_seq_one_letter_code
_entity_poly.pdbx_strand_id
1 'polypeptide(L)'
;MAAAIESMEVAFGDDREVPLRTLLGGSLFMPGRAGGVSGVKVVSVVPGNPVGLVLVFDPDGSPLGLVDGPTLTAIRTGAGAGLATRLLARKDAGVLAMLGAGAMASDQVEAVRAVRPIRRILVWSRNRVTASALADRIGGEAVAEPDDCVGVADIISTATPSRRPLFDDEAVKPGTHINAIGAYTPEMCEIPAETVRRAYVVVDDMEASELEAGDLIQAERPPVCTIGDVLAGRHPQIGEDVTLFKSVGIASQDIAAATVALRRAAELGIGLRLD
;
A
#
# COMPACT_ATOMS: atom_id res chain seq x y z
N MET A 1 4.27 -4.38 12.76
CA MET A 1 4.60 -3.79 11.45
C MET A 1 5.91 -4.30 10.86
N ALA A 2 7.03 -4.36 11.55
CA ALA A 2 8.33 -4.80 10.97
C ALA A 2 8.24 -6.16 10.23
N ALA A 3 7.73 -7.20 10.88
CA ALA A 3 7.56 -8.51 10.24
C ALA A 3 6.62 -8.49 9.01
N ALA A 4 5.62 -7.60 9.00
CA ALA A 4 4.75 -7.41 7.84
C ALA A 4 5.52 -6.75 6.68
N ILE A 5 6.41 -5.79 6.95
CA ILE A 5 7.27 -5.17 5.92
C ILE A 5 8.25 -6.19 5.34
N GLU A 6 8.84 -7.04 6.18
CA GLU A 6 9.72 -8.13 5.72
C GLU A 6 8.96 -9.14 4.84
N SER A 7 7.69 -9.46 5.19
CA SER A 7 6.89 -10.34 4.35
C SER A 7 6.60 -9.78 2.95
N MET A 8 6.66 -8.46 2.78
CA MET A 8 6.50 -7.84 1.45
C MET A 8 7.69 -8.10 0.53
N GLU A 9 8.89 -8.38 1.04
CA GLU A 9 10.00 -8.85 0.19
C GLU A 9 9.69 -10.19 -0.47
N VAL A 10 9.01 -11.08 0.27
CA VAL A 10 8.52 -12.36 -0.28
C VAL A 10 7.36 -12.12 -1.25
N ALA A 11 6.43 -11.22 -0.89
CA ALA A 11 5.27 -10.90 -1.71
C ALA A 11 5.62 -10.34 -3.09
N PHE A 12 6.69 -9.55 -3.17
CA PHE A 12 7.15 -8.93 -4.42
C PHE A 12 8.35 -9.64 -5.06
N GLY A 13 8.85 -10.71 -4.42
CA GLY A 13 9.96 -11.51 -4.95
C GLY A 13 9.61 -12.27 -6.23
N ASP A 14 10.64 -12.87 -6.86
CA ASP A 14 10.48 -13.57 -8.15
C ASP A 14 9.66 -14.87 -8.02
N ASP A 15 9.59 -15.47 -6.83
CA ASP A 15 8.76 -16.67 -6.56
C ASP A 15 7.33 -16.26 -6.20
N ARG A 16 6.69 -15.48 -7.05
CA ARG A 16 5.28 -15.11 -6.92
C ARG A 16 4.49 -15.48 -8.16
N GLU A 17 3.22 -15.79 -7.96
CA GLU A 17 2.23 -15.89 -9.02
C GLU A 17 1.00 -15.06 -8.62
N VAL A 18 0.57 -14.19 -9.51
CA VAL A 18 -0.54 -13.27 -9.28
C VAL A 18 -1.50 -13.35 -10.48
N PRO A 19 -2.33 -14.39 -10.55
CA PRO A 19 -3.37 -14.46 -11.56
C PRO A 19 -4.34 -13.29 -11.43
N LEU A 20 -4.96 -12.91 -12.54
CA LEU A 20 -5.97 -11.86 -12.55
C LEU A 20 -7.10 -12.20 -11.58
N ARG A 21 -7.50 -11.18 -10.82
CA ARG A 21 -8.64 -11.28 -9.91
C ARG A 21 -9.95 -11.50 -10.67
N THR A 22 -10.84 -12.29 -10.12
CA THR A 22 -12.11 -12.65 -10.74
C THR A 22 -13.27 -12.11 -9.92
N LEU A 23 -14.11 -11.29 -10.55
CA LEU A 23 -15.38 -10.87 -9.97
C LEU A 23 -16.46 -11.90 -10.29
N LEU A 24 -17.08 -12.46 -9.26
CA LEU A 24 -18.19 -13.39 -9.39
C LEU A 24 -19.31 -12.99 -8.43
N GLY A 25 -20.44 -12.55 -8.99
CA GLY A 25 -21.52 -11.99 -8.19
C GLY A 25 -21.08 -10.78 -7.38
N GLY A 26 -21.32 -10.81 -6.07
CA GLY A 26 -20.90 -9.76 -5.13
C GLY A 26 -19.53 -9.99 -4.48
N SER A 27 -18.72 -10.91 -5.00
CA SER A 27 -17.43 -11.28 -4.41
C SER A 27 -16.28 -11.20 -5.39
N LEU A 28 -15.15 -10.67 -4.95
CA LEU A 28 -13.90 -10.63 -5.69
C LEU A 28 -12.98 -11.73 -5.17
N PHE A 29 -12.53 -12.59 -6.07
CA PHE A 29 -11.60 -13.69 -5.80
C PHE A 29 -10.21 -13.30 -6.30
N MET A 30 -9.24 -13.33 -5.41
CA MET A 30 -7.86 -12.95 -5.68
C MET A 30 -6.94 -14.13 -5.32
N PRO A 31 -6.74 -15.09 -6.24
CA PRO A 31 -5.79 -16.18 -6.02
C PRO A 31 -4.36 -15.68 -6.17
N GLY A 32 -3.41 -16.40 -5.55
CA GLY A 32 -2.00 -16.10 -5.71
C GLY A 32 -1.08 -17.05 -4.97
N ARG A 33 0.23 -16.87 -5.19
CA ARG A 33 1.30 -17.60 -4.52
C ARG A 33 2.44 -16.65 -4.16
N ALA A 34 3.08 -16.89 -3.02
CA ALA A 34 4.27 -16.17 -2.60
C ALA A 34 5.12 -17.05 -1.68
N GLY A 35 6.43 -17.17 -1.95
CA GLY A 35 7.36 -17.93 -1.11
C GLY A 35 6.98 -19.42 -0.96
N GLY A 36 6.50 -20.04 -2.02
CA GLY A 36 6.05 -21.44 -2.04
C GLY A 36 4.64 -21.68 -1.47
N VAL A 37 4.06 -20.71 -0.77
CA VAL A 37 2.72 -20.78 -0.15
C VAL A 37 1.67 -20.26 -1.14
N SER A 38 0.55 -20.97 -1.27
CA SER A 38 -0.56 -20.55 -2.14
C SER A 38 -1.79 -20.13 -1.33
N GLY A 39 -2.72 -19.42 -1.95
CA GLY A 39 -3.94 -19.04 -1.26
C GLY A 39 -4.89 -18.22 -2.11
N VAL A 40 -5.96 -17.80 -1.47
CA VAL A 40 -6.97 -16.95 -2.08
C VAL A 40 -7.51 -15.95 -1.06
N LYS A 41 -7.59 -14.69 -1.48
CA LYS A 41 -8.40 -13.69 -0.77
C LYS A 41 -9.76 -13.60 -1.44
N VAL A 42 -10.80 -13.66 -0.65
CA VAL A 42 -12.19 -13.44 -1.10
C VAL A 42 -12.75 -12.26 -0.33
N VAL A 43 -13.18 -11.22 -1.03
CA VAL A 43 -13.77 -10.02 -0.42
C VAL A 43 -15.11 -9.68 -1.04
N SER A 44 -16.03 -9.19 -0.22
CA SER A 44 -17.30 -8.62 -0.68
C SER A 44 -17.02 -7.28 -1.38
N VAL A 45 -17.59 -7.10 -2.56
CA VAL A 45 -17.63 -5.80 -3.26
C VAL A 45 -18.99 -5.11 -3.12
N VAL A 46 -19.85 -5.65 -2.27
CA VAL A 46 -21.16 -5.06 -1.96
C VAL A 46 -20.93 -3.80 -1.12
N PRO A 47 -21.41 -2.62 -1.55
CA PRO A 47 -21.23 -1.38 -0.81
C PRO A 47 -21.72 -1.47 0.65
N GLY A 48 -20.91 -0.98 1.58
CA GLY A 48 -21.23 -0.98 3.02
C GLY A 48 -21.00 -2.31 3.74
N ASN A 49 -20.49 -3.33 3.05
CA ASN A 49 -20.19 -4.64 3.65
C ASN A 49 -18.74 -5.07 3.40
N PRO A 50 -17.75 -4.47 4.07
CA PRO A 50 -16.33 -4.77 3.86
C PRO A 50 -15.90 -6.07 4.55
N VAL A 51 -16.54 -7.19 4.18
CA VAL A 51 -16.21 -8.53 4.70
C VAL A 51 -15.29 -9.25 3.73
N GLY A 52 -14.35 -10.01 4.26
CA GLY A 52 -13.47 -10.84 3.45
C GLY A 52 -12.59 -11.76 4.29
N LEU A 53 -12.08 -12.78 3.64
CA LEU A 53 -11.21 -13.79 4.24
C LEU A 53 -10.01 -14.05 3.33
N VAL A 54 -8.88 -14.39 3.94
CA VAL A 54 -7.69 -14.90 3.24
C VAL A 54 -7.46 -16.34 3.71
N LEU A 55 -7.56 -17.28 2.80
CA LEU A 55 -7.25 -18.70 3.02
C LEU A 55 -5.85 -18.99 2.44
N VAL A 56 -5.03 -19.68 3.22
CA VAL A 56 -3.63 -20.00 2.87
C VAL A 56 -3.38 -21.49 3.02
N PHE A 57 -2.61 -22.05 2.06
CA PHE A 57 -2.19 -23.44 2.01
C PHE A 57 -0.66 -23.54 1.98
N ASP A 58 -0.10 -24.42 2.78
CA ASP A 58 1.32 -24.77 2.73
C ASP A 58 1.69 -25.49 1.41
N PRO A 59 2.99 -25.59 1.06
CA PRO A 59 3.44 -26.23 -0.18
C PRO A 59 3.02 -27.71 -0.34
N ASP A 60 2.73 -28.39 0.74
CA ASP A 60 2.23 -29.79 0.74
C ASP A 60 0.73 -29.89 0.47
N GLY A 61 0.03 -28.73 0.32
CA GLY A 61 -1.40 -28.67 0.08
C GLY A 61 -2.26 -28.68 1.34
N SER A 62 -1.67 -28.74 2.52
CA SER A 62 -2.41 -28.65 3.78
C SER A 62 -2.85 -27.19 4.06
N PRO A 63 -4.06 -26.96 4.62
CA PRO A 63 -4.50 -25.62 4.97
C PRO A 63 -3.70 -25.08 6.16
N LEU A 64 -3.02 -23.95 5.95
CA LEU A 64 -2.32 -23.23 7.02
C LEU A 64 -3.33 -22.49 7.91
N GLY A 65 -4.37 -21.90 7.33
CA GLY A 65 -5.43 -21.24 8.06
C GLY A 65 -6.17 -20.14 7.30
N LEU A 66 -7.05 -19.48 8.05
CA LEU A 66 -7.89 -18.36 7.61
C LEU A 66 -7.58 -17.11 8.42
N VAL A 67 -7.53 -15.95 7.75
CA VAL A 67 -7.30 -14.64 8.37
C VAL A 67 -8.40 -13.68 7.94
N ASP A 68 -8.77 -12.76 8.85
CA ASP A 68 -9.68 -11.64 8.55
C ASP A 68 -9.12 -10.76 7.44
N GLY A 69 -9.87 -10.61 6.37
CA GLY A 69 -9.45 -9.90 5.17
C GLY A 69 -9.28 -8.39 5.36
N PRO A 70 -10.25 -7.67 5.91
CA PRO A 70 -10.15 -6.22 6.14
C PRO A 70 -8.97 -5.81 7.00
N THR A 71 -8.77 -6.44 8.16
CA THR A 71 -7.64 -6.15 9.05
C THR A 71 -6.31 -6.45 8.38
N LEU A 72 -6.19 -7.62 7.75
CA LEU A 72 -4.98 -7.98 7.04
C LEU A 72 -4.68 -7.01 5.89
N THR A 73 -5.71 -6.59 5.16
CA THR A 73 -5.55 -5.64 4.04
C THR A 73 -4.96 -4.31 4.51
N ALA A 74 -5.41 -3.77 5.65
CA ALA A 74 -4.85 -2.53 6.20
C ALA A 74 -3.36 -2.70 6.53
N ILE A 75 -3.00 -3.76 7.25
CA ILE A 75 -1.63 -4.06 7.67
C ILE A 75 -0.71 -4.28 6.45
N ARG A 76 -1.10 -5.17 5.48
CA ARG A 76 -0.24 -5.51 4.33
C ARG A 76 -0.09 -4.33 3.37
N THR A 77 -1.11 -3.48 3.28
CA THR A 77 -1.05 -2.27 2.44
C THR A 77 -0.09 -1.25 3.03
N GLY A 78 -0.15 -1.02 4.34
CA GLY A 78 0.86 -0.23 5.05
C GLY A 78 2.26 -0.82 4.89
N ALA A 79 2.40 -2.14 5.05
CA ALA A 79 3.67 -2.83 4.91
C ALA A 79 4.29 -2.69 3.51
N GLY A 80 3.47 -2.74 2.44
CA GLY A 80 3.91 -2.49 1.07
C GLY A 80 4.46 -1.07 0.88
N ALA A 81 3.73 -0.06 1.39
CA ALA A 81 4.20 1.32 1.40
C ALA A 81 5.46 1.50 2.26
N GLY A 82 5.57 0.80 3.39
CA GLY A 82 6.77 0.78 4.22
C GLY A 82 7.98 0.22 3.50
N LEU A 83 7.82 -0.90 2.78
CA LEU A 83 8.88 -1.45 1.95
C LEU A 83 9.31 -0.48 0.85
N ALA A 84 8.35 0.10 0.11
CA ALA A 84 8.63 1.08 -0.92
C ALA A 84 9.36 2.30 -0.34
N THR A 85 8.90 2.83 0.78
CA THR A 85 9.58 3.92 1.51
C THR A 85 11.00 3.55 1.89
N ARG A 86 11.25 2.32 2.37
CA ARG A 86 12.59 1.85 2.72
C ARG A 86 13.54 1.83 1.53
N LEU A 87 13.04 1.49 0.35
CA LEU A 87 13.83 1.35 -0.87
C LEU A 87 14.01 2.68 -1.63
N LEU A 88 12.99 3.54 -1.64
CA LEU A 88 12.90 4.67 -2.55
C LEU A 88 13.05 6.04 -1.87
N ALA A 89 12.64 6.18 -0.60
CA ALA A 89 12.74 7.45 0.10
C ALA A 89 14.17 7.73 0.59
N ARG A 90 14.53 9.00 0.71
CA ARG A 90 15.80 9.42 1.33
C ARG A 90 15.89 8.87 2.78
N LYS A 91 17.10 8.49 3.19
CA LYS A 91 17.33 7.88 4.52
C LYS A 91 17.05 8.84 5.68
N ASP A 92 17.22 10.12 5.46
CA ASP A 92 17.05 11.22 6.43
C ASP A 92 15.64 11.81 6.44
N ALA A 93 14.72 11.29 5.61
CA ALA A 93 13.33 11.74 5.53
C ALA A 93 12.68 11.76 6.92
N GLY A 94 12.19 12.92 7.34
CA GLY A 94 11.72 13.17 8.69
C GLY A 94 10.32 13.73 8.80
N VAL A 95 9.70 14.15 7.68
CA VAL A 95 8.37 14.74 7.65
C VAL A 95 7.44 13.89 6.76
N LEU A 96 6.36 13.38 7.35
CA LEU A 96 5.33 12.60 6.65
C LEU A 96 4.04 13.43 6.51
N ALA A 97 3.54 13.54 5.29
CA ALA A 97 2.17 13.97 5.00
C ALA A 97 1.28 12.74 4.78
N MET A 98 0.24 12.57 5.61
CA MET A 98 -0.78 11.54 5.46
C MET A 98 -2.06 12.17 4.90
N LEU A 99 -2.38 11.89 3.64
CA LEU A 99 -3.59 12.39 2.96
C LEU A 99 -4.66 11.28 2.94
N GLY A 100 -5.65 11.48 3.77
CA GLY A 100 -6.70 10.50 4.11
C GLY A 100 -6.61 10.05 5.56
N ALA A 101 -7.78 9.94 6.21
CA ALA A 101 -7.89 9.51 7.61
C ALA A 101 -8.84 8.31 7.75
N GLY A 102 -8.85 7.44 6.73
CA GLY A 102 -9.62 6.21 6.68
C GLY A 102 -8.93 5.02 7.38
N ALA A 103 -9.50 3.82 7.17
CA ALA A 103 -9.06 2.59 7.83
C ALA A 103 -7.57 2.25 7.59
N MET A 104 -7.00 2.62 6.44
CA MET A 104 -5.62 2.31 6.08
C MET A 104 -4.59 3.28 6.70
N ALA A 105 -5.02 4.47 7.15
CA ALA A 105 -4.10 5.57 7.44
C ALA A 105 -3.14 5.29 8.60
N SER A 106 -3.61 4.64 9.68
CA SER A 106 -2.75 4.32 10.83
C SER A 106 -1.63 3.36 10.47
N ASP A 107 -1.94 2.32 9.68
CA ASP A 107 -0.97 1.32 9.25
C ASP A 107 0.06 1.91 8.28
N GLN A 108 -0.36 2.86 7.41
CA GLN A 108 0.56 3.63 6.56
C GLN A 108 1.58 4.40 7.40
N VAL A 109 1.11 5.14 8.40
CA VAL A 109 1.97 5.92 9.29
C VAL A 109 2.91 5.01 10.08
N GLU A 110 2.40 3.92 10.64
CA GLU A 110 3.20 2.95 11.39
C GLU A 110 4.29 2.33 10.54
N ALA A 111 3.97 1.98 9.29
CA ALA A 111 4.92 1.39 8.35
C ALA A 111 6.05 2.36 7.96
N VAL A 112 5.71 3.62 7.68
CA VAL A 112 6.70 4.66 7.36
C VAL A 112 7.62 4.93 8.57
N ARG A 113 7.04 5.03 9.78
CA ARG A 113 7.81 5.17 11.04
C ARG A 113 8.77 4.01 11.31
N ALA A 114 8.39 2.81 10.92
CA ALA A 114 9.24 1.62 11.10
C ALA A 114 10.53 1.66 10.26
N VAL A 115 10.57 2.46 9.19
CA VAL A 115 11.67 2.47 8.22
C VAL A 115 12.36 3.83 8.05
N ARG A 116 11.79 4.92 8.59
CA ARG A 116 12.35 6.27 8.52
C ARG A 116 12.24 7.00 9.86
N PRO A 117 13.18 7.90 10.17
CA PRO A 117 13.21 8.65 11.44
C PRO A 117 12.19 9.80 11.42
N ILE A 118 10.90 9.47 11.32
CA ILE A 118 9.83 10.47 11.23
C ILE A 118 9.70 11.25 12.53
N ARG A 119 9.89 12.56 12.43
CA ARG A 119 9.81 13.51 13.55
C ARG A 119 8.53 14.35 13.55
N ARG A 120 7.90 14.50 12.36
CA ARG A 120 6.68 15.28 12.20
C ARG A 120 5.71 14.56 11.28
N ILE A 121 4.44 14.51 11.65
CA ILE A 121 3.38 13.94 10.83
C ILE A 121 2.28 14.97 10.69
N LEU A 122 1.94 15.28 9.45
CA LEU A 122 0.85 16.15 9.09
C LEU A 122 -0.28 15.32 8.49
N VAL A 123 -1.50 15.53 8.95
CA VAL A 123 -2.67 14.76 8.54
C VAL A 123 -3.68 15.69 7.88
N TRP A 124 -4.04 15.36 6.67
CA TRP A 124 -5.16 16.01 6.00
C TRP A 124 -6.25 15.01 5.63
N SER A 125 -7.48 15.42 5.75
CA SER A 125 -8.63 14.70 5.22
C SER A 125 -9.74 15.70 4.91
N ARG A 126 -10.54 15.41 3.88
CA ARG A 126 -11.74 16.17 3.55
C ARG A 126 -12.68 16.34 4.76
N ASN A 127 -12.76 15.36 5.64
CA ASN A 127 -13.43 15.48 6.93
C ASN A 127 -12.40 15.84 8.02
N ARG A 128 -12.44 17.08 8.46
CA ARG A 128 -11.52 17.61 9.48
C ARG A 128 -11.62 16.90 10.84
N VAL A 129 -12.80 16.42 11.20
CA VAL A 129 -12.99 15.67 12.47
C VAL A 129 -12.20 14.35 12.42
N THR A 130 -12.27 13.63 11.30
CA THR A 130 -11.50 12.39 11.15
C THR A 130 -10.00 12.65 11.04
N ALA A 131 -9.57 13.77 10.42
CA ALA A 131 -8.18 14.19 10.39
C ALA A 131 -7.64 14.46 11.80
N SER A 132 -8.36 15.24 12.61
CA SER A 132 -7.97 15.53 14.01
C SER A 132 -7.93 14.26 14.85
N ALA A 133 -8.95 13.41 14.76
CA ALA A 133 -8.98 12.15 15.51
C ALA A 133 -7.82 11.19 15.14
N LEU A 134 -7.43 11.15 13.86
CA LEU A 134 -6.24 10.40 13.44
C LEU A 134 -4.98 11.06 13.99
N ALA A 135 -4.82 12.37 13.83
CA ALA A 135 -3.66 13.12 14.31
C ALA A 135 -3.43 12.89 15.82
N ASP A 136 -4.47 13.00 16.64
CA ASP A 136 -4.40 12.75 18.08
C ASP A 136 -3.93 11.32 18.39
N ARG A 137 -4.47 10.33 17.67
CA ARG A 137 -4.13 8.90 17.88
C ARG A 137 -2.68 8.56 17.51
N ILE A 138 -2.13 9.19 16.47
CA ILE A 138 -0.77 8.90 15.99
C ILE A 138 0.28 9.90 16.46
N GLY A 139 -0.10 10.91 17.25
CA GLY A 139 0.80 11.99 17.66
C GLY A 139 1.26 12.85 16.48
N GLY A 140 0.33 13.25 15.64
CA GLY A 140 0.52 14.14 14.49
C GLY A 140 -0.21 15.46 14.63
N GLU A 141 -0.23 16.24 13.56
CA GLU A 141 -0.88 17.55 13.46
C GLU A 141 -1.93 17.51 12.33
N ALA A 142 -3.18 17.87 12.61
CA ALA A 142 -4.18 18.03 11.57
C ALA A 142 -4.01 19.39 10.88
N VAL A 143 -4.01 19.40 9.54
CA VAL A 143 -3.87 20.61 8.73
C VAL A 143 -5.17 20.93 7.97
N ALA A 144 -5.32 22.19 7.57
CA ALA A 144 -6.52 22.66 6.89
C ALA A 144 -6.54 22.34 5.41
N GLU A 145 -5.41 22.57 4.74
CA GLU A 145 -5.25 22.41 3.30
C GLU A 145 -4.19 21.34 2.99
N PRO A 146 -4.38 20.55 1.94
CA PRO A 146 -3.43 19.47 1.61
C PRO A 146 -2.07 19.99 1.20
N ASP A 147 -1.98 21.11 0.49
CA ASP A 147 -0.72 21.69 0.03
C ASP A 147 0.17 22.16 1.19
N ASP A 148 -0.43 22.58 2.32
CA ASP A 148 0.31 22.95 3.53
C ASP A 148 1.14 21.80 4.09
N CYS A 149 0.66 20.56 3.96
CA CYS A 149 1.43 19.39 4.39
C CYS A 149 2.33 18.85 3.29
N VAL A 150 1.89 18.86 2.04
CA VAL A 150 2.68 18.40 0.88
C VAL A 150 3.94 19.24 0.71
N GLY A 151 3.83 20.57 0.81
CA GLY A 151 4.95 21.50 0.61
C GLY A 151 6.10 21.36 1.58
N VAL A 152 5.90 20.73 2.74
CA VAL A 152 6.96 20.49 3.73
C VAL A 152 7.36 19.02 3.86
N ALA A 153 6.61 18.11 3.26
CA ALA A 153 6.81 16.67 3.40
C ALA A 153 8.07 16.16 2.69
N ASP A 154 8.73 15.18 3.28
CA ASP A 154 9.73 14.33 2.64
C ASP A 154 9.09 13.06 2.07
N ILE A 155 8.01 12.62 2.72
CA ILE A 155 7.21 11.47 2.32
C ILE A 155 5.73 11.88 2.33
N ILE A 156 5.02 11.52 1.26
CA ILE A 156 3.57 11.69 1.14
C ILE A 156 2.94 10.30 1.03
N SER A 157 1.95 9.99 1.87
CA SER A 157 1.12 8.79 1.72
C SER A 157 -0.31 9.19 1.47
N THR A 158 -0.90 8.72 0.36
CA THR A 158 -2.31 8.95 0.02
C THR A 158 -3.11 7.66 0.17
N ALA A 159 -4.26 7.74 0.84
CA ALA A 159 -5.16 6.60 1.06
C ALA A 159 -6.62 7.06 1.05
N THR A 160 -7.09 7.56 -0.09
CA THR A 160 -8.44 8.11 -0.27
C THR A 160 -9.15 7.48 -1.46
N PRO A 161 -10.49 7.48 -1.49
CA PRO A 161 -11.28 7.12 -2.67
C PRO A 161 -11.48 8.32 -3.63
N SER A 162 -10.53 9.23 -3.73
CA SER A 162 -10.67 10.42 -4.57
C SER A 162 -10.74 10.05 -6.06
N ARG A 163 -11.43 10.88 -6.83
CA ARG A 163 -11.49 10.82 -8.30
C ARG A 163 -10.84 12.05 -8.94
N ARG A 164 -10.11 12.83 -8.16
CA ARG A 164 -9.37 14.00 -8.60
C ARG A 164 -8.14 14.19 -7.71
N PRO A 165 -7.10 14.84 -8.22
CA PRO A 165 -5.89 15.12 -7.45
C PRO A 165 -6.21 15.76 -6.10
N LEU A 166 -5.41 15.44 -5.09
CA LEU A 166 -5.59 15.89 -3.71
C LEU A 166 -4.84 17.18 -3.42
N PHE A 167 -3.83 17.51 -4.22
CA PHE A 167 -2.92 18.64 -4.03
C PHE A 167 -2.41 19.14 -5.40
N ASP A 168 -1.73 20.28 -5.41
CA ASP A 168 -1.13 20.85 -6.60
C ASP A 168 0.31 20.34 -6.81
N ASP A 169 0.73 20.09 -8.07
CA ASP A 169 2.09 19.62 -8.39
C ASP A 169 3.17 20.56 -7.88
N GLU A 170 2.91 21.87 -7.93
CA GLU A 170 3.85 22.91 -7.50
C GLU A 170 4.19 22.81 -6.01
N ALA A 171 3.34 22.20 -5.20
CA ALA A 171 3.62 21.94 -3.78
C ALA A 171 4.65 20.82 -3.55
N VAL A 172 4.84 19.90 -4.52
CA VAL A 172 5.71 18.73 -4.35
C VAL A 172 7.18 19.08 -4.57
N LYS A 173 7.99 18.98 -3.53
CA LYS A 173 9.45 19.26 -3.57
C LYS A 173 10.22 18.17 -4.33
N PRO A 174 11.37 18.52 -4.95
CA PRO A 174 12.34 17.52 -5.39
C PRO A 174 12.80 16.63 -4.22
N GLY A 175 13.06 15.36 -4.51
CA GLY A 175 13.46 14.36 -3.51
C GLY A 175 12.33 13.84 -2.62
N THR A 176 11.08 14.22 -2.88
CA THR A 176 9.91 13.66 -2.18
C THR A 176 9.62 12.24 -2.64
N HIS A 177 9.29 11.36 -1.69
CA HIS A 177 8.75 10.03 -1.97
C HIS A 177 7.24 10.01 -1.76
N ILE A 178 6.51 9.41 -2.70
CA ILE A 178 5.04 9.33 -2.65
C ILE A 178 4.60 7.86 -2.62
N ASN A 179 3.79 7.48 -1.63
CA ASN A 179 3.05 6.23 -1.58
C ASN A 179 1.59 6.52 -2.02
N ALA A 180 1.25 6.19 -3.27
CA ALA A 180 -0.09 6.40 -3.84
C ALA A 180 -0.90 5.10 -3.75
N ILE A 181 -1.76 5.00 -2.73
CA ILE A 181 -2.39 3.74 -2.33
C ILE A 181 -3.90 3.72 -2.56
N GLY A 182 -4.56 4.87 -2.57
CA GLY A 182 -6.01 4.93 -2.51
C GLY A 182 -6.72 4.71 -3.84
N ALA A 183 -6.11 5.07 -4.97
CA ALA A 183 -6.70 4.94 -6.29
C ALA A 183 -6.38 3.56 -6.88
N TYR A 184 -7.36 2.66 -6.91
CA TYR A 184 -7.25 1.27 -7.39
C TYR A 184 -8.30 0.92 -8.47
N THR A 185 -8.91 1.92 -9.08
CA THR A 185 -9.73 1.80 -10.28
C THR A 185 -9.38 2.91 -11.27
N PRO A 186 -9.65 2.74 -12.58
CA PRO A 186 -9.31 3.74 -13.61
C PRO A 186 -9.90 5.13 -13.37
N GLU A 187 -11.04 5.22 -12.68
CA GLU A 187 -11.75 6.48 -12.40
C GLU A 187 -11.22 7.20 -11.15
N MET A 188 -10.45 6.52 -10.31
CA MET A 188 -9.86 7.11 -9.12
C MET A 188 -8.56 7.84 -9.46
N CYS A 189 -8.31 8.96 -8.75
CA CYS A 189 -7.08 9.72 -8.89
C CYS A 189 -6.79 10.47 -7.59
N GLU A 190 -5.57 10.40 -7.11
CA GLU A 190 -5.09 11.11 -5.93
C GLU A 190 -3.94 12.06 -6.24
N ILE A 191 -3.13 11.72 -7.25
CA ILE A 191 -1.87 12.40 -7.57
C ILE A 191 -2.04 13.26 -8.82
N PRO A 192 -1.56 14.52 -8.84
CA PRO A 192 -1.55 15.34 -10.04
C PRO A 192 -0.83 14.66 -11.20
N ALA A 193 -1.37 14.77 -12.42
CA ALA A 193 -0.79 14.15 -13.61
C ALA A 193 0.64 14.64 -13.88
N GLU A 194 0.92 15.91 -13.61
CA GLU A 194 2.24 16.52 -13.72
C GLU A 194 3.25 15.87 -12.78
N THR A 195 2.86 15.63 -11.53
CA THR A 195 3.67 14.90 -10.54
C THR A 195 3.96 13.47 -11.01
N VAL A 196 2.92 12.75 -11.51
CA VAL A 196 3.09 11.40 -12.04
C VAL A 196 4.05 11.37 -13.22
N ARG A 197 3.93 12.32 -14.17
CA ARG A 197 4.79 12.36 -15.37
C ARG A 197 6.26 12.59 -15.07
N ARG A 198 6.60 13.40 -14.06
CA ARG A 198 8.00 13.68 -13.68
C ARG A 198 8.58 12.69 -12.67
N ALA A 199 7.72 11.90 -12.02
CA ALA A 199 8.15 10.93 -11.02
C ALA A 199 8.84 9.70 -11.60
N TYR A 200 9.76 9.13 -10.82
CA TYR A 200 10.23 7.76 -11.02
C TYR A 200 9.16 6.79 -10.49
N VAL A 201 8.34 6.25 -11.39
CA VAL A 201 7.16 5.46 -11.04
C VAL A 201 7.49 3.99 -10.88
N VAL A 202 7.26 3.46 -9.68
CA VAL A 202 7.39 2.04 -9.31
C VAL A 202 6.02 1.49 -8.93
N VAL A 203 5.70 0.27 -9.37
CA VAL A 203 4.39 -0.36 -9.10
C VAL A 203 4.54 -1.69 -8.36
N ASP A 204 3.46 -2.16 -7.80
CA ASP A 204 3.37 -3.51 -7.22
C ASP A 204 3.36 -4.60 -8.30
N ASP A 205 2.66 -4.36 -9.40
CA ASP A 205 2.59 -5.27 -10.56
C ASP A 205 2.30 -4.49 -11.85
N MET A 206 2.96 -4.86 -12.95
CA MET A 206 2.84 -4.13 -14.23
C MET A 206 1.44 -4.29 -14.83
N GLU A 207 0.96 -5.52 -14.98
CA GLU A 207 -0.33 -5.82 -15.61
C GLU A 207 -1.50 -5.25 -14.79
N ALA A 208 -1.50 -5.45 -13.48
CA ALA A 208 -2.53 -4.89 -12.60
C ALA A 208 -2.54 -3.36 -12.64
N SER A 209 -1.36 -2.71 -12.68
CA SER A 209 -1.28 -1.25 -12.72
C SER A 209 -1.77 -0.65 -14.05
N GLU A 210 -1.54 -1.32 -15.16
CA GLU A 210 -2.06 -0.90 -16.47
C GLU A 210 -3.59 -0.93 -16.53
N LEU A 211 -4.21 -1.86 -15.80
CA LEU A 211 -5.66 -2.03 -15.79
C LEU A 211 -6.38 -1.17 -14.75
N GLU A 212 -5.73 -0.86 -13.63
CA GLU A 212 -6.42 -0.38 -12.43
C GLU A 212 -5.82 0.89 -11.81
N ALA A 213 -4.58 1.26 -12.13
CA ALA A 213 -3.92 2.40 -11.51
C ALA A 213 -4.38 3.73 -12.11
N GLY A 214 -5.51 4.24 -11.66
CA GLY A 214 -6.13 5.44 -12.23
C GLY A 214 -5.21 6.66 -12.28
N ASP A 215 -4.33 6.85 -11.30
CA ASP A 215 -3.32 7.93 -11.33
C ASP A 215 -2.40 7.83 -12.55
N LEU A 216 -1.98 6.61 -12.93
CA LEU A 216 -1.08 6.38 -14.05
C LEU A 216 -1.83 6.44 -15.39
N ILE A 217 -3.02 5.82 -15.45
CA ILE A 217 -3.88 5.78 -16.64
C ILE A 217 -4.26 7.20 -17.04
N GLN A 218 -4.74 8.04 -16.11
CA GLN A 218 -5.16 9.41 -16.39
C GLN A 218 -3.99 10.35 -16.70
N ALA A 219 -2.80 10.06 -16.17
CA ALA A 219 -1.59 10.80 -16.49
C ALA A 219 -0.93 10.34 -17.81
N GLU A 220 -1.43 9.25 -18.45
CA GLU A 220 -0.82 8.61 -19.61
C GLU A 220 0.66 8.27 -19.38
N ARG A 221 0.98 7.80 -18.18
CA ARG A 221 2.35 7.55 -17.74
C ARG A 221 2.54 6.07 -17.35
N PRO A 222 3.21 5.26 -18.19
CA PRO A 222 3.55 3.89 -17.83
C PRO A 222 4.56 3.88 -16.67
N PRO A 223 4.54 2.84 -15.83
CA PRO A 223 5.53 2.66 -14.78
C PRO A 223 6.92 2.36 -15.36
N VAL A 224 7.95 2.63 -14.56
CA VAL A 224 9.36 2.36 -14.93
C VAL A 224 9.71 0.90 -14.66
N CYS A 225 9.30 0.39 -13.48
CA CYS A 225 9.59 -0.98 -13.03
C CYS A 225 8.64 -1.38 -11.88
N THR A 226 8.72 -2.64 -11.48
CA THR A 226 8.06 -3.12 -10.27
C THR A 226 8.93 -2.92 -9.03
N ILE A 227 8.31 -2.96 -7.84
CA ILE A 227 9.03 -2.96 -6.57
C ILE A 227 9.90 -4.23 -6.43
N GLY A 228 9.50 -5.34 -7.05
CA GLY A 228 10.30 -6.57 -7.15
C GLY A 228 11.58 -6.37 -7.94
N ASP A 229 11.54 -5.57 -9.02
CA ASP A 229 12.75 -5.22 -9.77
C ASP A 229 13.69 -4.34 -8.95
N VAL A 230 13.13 -3.42 -8.14
CA VAL A 230 13.94 -2.60 -7.23
C VAL A 230 14.62 -3.48 -6.18
N LEU A 231 13.91 -4.44 -5.58
CA LEU A 231 14.47 -5.41 -4.63
C LEU A 231 15.62 -6.23 -5.24
N ALA A 232 15.47 -6.64 -6.49
CA ALA A 232 16.45 -7.46 -7.21
C ALA A 232 17.57 -6.65 -7.88
N GLY A 233 17.56 -5.31 -7.77
CA GLY A 233 18.53 -4.44 -8.44
C GLY A 233 18.39 -4.40 -9.97
N ARG A 234 17.27 -4.82 -10.52
CA ARG A 234 16.96 -4.85 -11.97
C ARG A 234 16.15 -3.63 -12.39
N HIS A 235 16.64 -2.46 -12.11
CA HIS A 235 15.94 -1.21 -12.39
C HIS A 235 16.89 -0.13 -12.89
N PRO A 236 16.45 0.85 -13.71
CA PRO A 236 17.24 2.03 -14.05
C PRO A 236 17.63 2.82 -12.80
N GLN A 237 18.68 3.63 -12.92
CA GLN A 237 19.09 4.49 -11.83
C GLN A 237 17.92 5.40 -11.38
N ILE A 238 17.66 5.40 -10.10
CA ILE A 238 16.64 6.28 -9.49
C ILE A 238 17.21 7.70 -9.46
N GLY A 239 16.49 8.65 -10.06
CA GLY A 239 16.86 10.06 -10.06
C GLY A 239 16.67 10.72 -8.69
N GLU A 240 17.16 11.96 -8.58
CA GLU A 240 17.05 12.78 -7.36
C GLU A 240 15.70 13.53 -7.24
N ASP A 241 14.81 13.40 -8.22
CA ASP A 241 13.51 14.05 -8.25
C ASP A 241 12.49 13.26 -7.40
N VAL A 242 11.24 13.26 -7.78
CA VAL A 242 10.15 12.57 -7.09
C VAL A 242 10.19 11.08 -7.38
N THR A 243 10.07 10.25 -6.34
CA THR A 243 9.79 8.81 -6.48
C THR A 243 8.34 8.54 -6.11
N LEU A 244 7.65 7.71 -6.92
CA LEU A 244 6.24 7.36 -6.73
C LEU A 244 6.10 5.84 -6.67
N PHE A 245 5.65 5.31 -5.54
CA PHE A 245 5.16 3.94 -5.45
C PHE A 245 3.65 3.94 -5.60
N LYS A 246 3.16 3.36 -6.71
CA LYS A 246 1.75 3.15 -6.95
C LYS A 246 1.37 1.70 -6.72
N SER A 247 0.42 1.48 -5.81
CA SER A 247 -0.09 0.14 -5.50
C SER A 247 -1.60 0.08 -5.74
N VAL A 248 -2.03 -0.95 -6.44
CA VAL A 248 -3.44 -1.34 -6.60
C VAL A 248 -3.78 -2.55 -5.74
N GLY A 249 -2.74 -3.20 -5.18
CA GLY A 249 -2.86 -4.36 -4.29
C GLY A 249 -3.00 -5.68 -5.05
N ILE A 250 -2.11 -6.61 -4.78
CA ILE A 250 -2.05 -7.94 -5.41
C ILE A 250 -2.13 -9.06 -4.38
N ALA A 251 -2.61 -10.23 -4.80
CA ALA A 251 -2.88 -11.36 -3.92
C ALA A 251 -1.64 -11.86 -3.16
N SER A 252 -0.45 -11.79 -3.77
CA SER A 252 0.80 -12.22 -3.12
C SER A 252 1.08 -11.45 -1.82
N GLN A 253 0.70 -10.17 -1.74
CA GLN A 253 0.82 -9.38 -0.50
C GLN A 253 -0.07 -9.94 0.62
N ASP A 254 -1.31 -10.30 0.27
CA ASP A 254 -2.26 -10.86 1.25
C ASP A 254 -1.77 -12.24 1.74
N ILE A 255 -1.27 -13.09 0.84
CA ILE A 255 -0.77 -14.43 1.16
C ILE A 255 0.49 -14.37 2.02
N ALA A 256 1.47 -13.56 1.65
CA ALA A 256 2.71 -13.42 2.42
C ALA A 256 2.44 -12.89 3.84
N ALA A 257 1.61 -11.85 3.96
CA ALA A 257 1.25 -11.29 5.27
C ALA A 257 0.41 -12.28 6.10
N ALA A 258 -0.56 -12.98 5.49
CA ALA A 258 -1.36 -14.00 6.17
C ALA A 258 -0.49 -15.16 6.67
N THR A 259 0.48 -15.61 5.89
CA THR A 259 1.42 -16.66 6.28
C THR A 259 2.18 -16.30 7.55
N VAL A 260 2.72 -15.08 7.62
CA VAL A 260 3.43 -14.59 8.82
C VAL A 260 2.48 -14.51 10.01
N ALA A 261 1.28 -13.98 9.81
CA ALA A 261 0.28 -13.85 10.86
C ALA A 261 -0.15 -15.21 11.43
N LEU A 262 -0.43 -16.20 10.57
CA LEU A 262 -0.86 -17.55 10.97
C LEU A 262 0.25 -18.31 11.69
N ARG A 263 1.48 -18.28 11.19
CA ARG A 263 2.63 -18.90 11.86
C ARG A 263 2.86 -18.30 13.23
N ARG A 264 2.78 -16.97 13.34
CA ARG A 264 2.93 -16.28 14.62
C ARG A 264 1.78 -16.59 15.58
N ALA A 265 0.54 -16.69 15.09
CA ALA A 265 -0.60 -17.11 15.88
C ALA A 265 -0.42 -18.52 16.45
N ALA A 266 0.08 -19.46 15.64
CA ALA A 266 0.36 -20.82 16.07
C ALA A 266 1.45 -20.87 17.18
N GLU A 267 2.54 -20.09 17.03
CA GLU A 267 3.60 -19.98 18.05
C GLU A 267 3.07 -19.43 19.38
N LEU A 268 2.14 -18.48 19.33
CA LEU A 268 1.54 -17.84 20.51
C LEU A 268 0.35 -18.60 21.09
N GLY A 269 -0.11 -19.65 20.41
CA GLY A 269 -1.28 -20.44 20.83
C GLY A 269 -2.60 -19.63 20.77
N ILE A 270 -2.69 -18.66 19.85
CA ILE A 270 -3.89 -17.83 19.67
C ILE A 270 -4.64 -18.22 18.39
N GLY A 271 -5.94 -17.94 18.35
CA GLY A 271 -6.84 -18.32 17.26
C GLY A 271 -7.68 -19.55 17.59
N LEU A 272 -8.49 -19.98 16.60
CA LEU A 272 -9.29 -21.20 16.69
C LEU A 272 -8.63 -22.27 15.81
N ARG A 273 -8.46 -23.47 16.36
CA ARG A 273 -8.12 -24.64 15.54
C ARG A 273 -9.39 -25.22 14.91
N LEU A 274 -9.30 -25.51 13.63
CA LEU A 274 -10.33 -26.27 12.91
C LEU A 274 -9.81 -27.71 12.84
N ASP A 275 -10.49 -28.61 13.55
CA ASP A 275 -10.18 -30.06 13.56
C ASP A 275 -10.79 -30.73 12.32
#